data_86dcdc80e56a25206eb6889a095ee636
#
_entry.id   86dcdc80e56a25206eb6889a095ee636
#
_cell.length_a   1.000
_cell.length_b   1.000
_cell.length_c   1.000
_cell.angle_alpha   90.00
_cell.angle_beta   90.00
_cell.angle_gamma   90.00
#
_symmetry.space_group_name_H-M   'P 1'
#
loop_
_entity.id
_entity.type
_entity.pdbx_description
1 polymer ?
#
loop_
_entity_poly.entity_id
_entity_poly.type
_entity_poly.pdbx_seq_one_letter_code
_entity_poly.pdbx_strand_id
1 'polypeptide(L)'
;GEGRNGVWLARQGHAVLSVDSSAVGLRKASELAAAQGVQLRTLEADLATWTPAPASFDAVVLIYVHLPAALRSAVHRTLARALRPGGWLLLEAFHPQQLQYQSGGPKDAAMLYTLEQLRADLGGVLDEVLAQECTVPLDEGPGHHGPGHVVRWLGQAPAQAAAHPHLLQ
;
A
#
# COMPACT_ATOMS: atom_id res chain seq x y z
N GLY A 1 7.82 5.12 -5.76
CA GLY A 1 7.90 6.55 -5.37
C GLY A 1 9.29 6.98 -4.91
N GLU A 2 9.39 8.21 -4.43
CA GLU A 2 10.68 8.85 -4.05
C GLU A 2 11.12 8.52 -2.61
N GLY A 3 10.52 7.55 -1.95
CA GLY A 3 11.01 6.94 -0.71
C GLY A 3 10.54 7.57 0.59
N ARG A 4 9.72 8.61 0.61
CA ARG A 4 9.32 9.30 1.87
C ARG A 4 8.79 8.32 2.92
N ASN A 5 7.81 7.50 2.58
CA ASN A 5 7.24 6.52 3.51
C ASN A 5 8.21 5.38 3.82
N GLY A 6 8.92 4.85 2.81
CA GLY A 6 9.90 3.78 2.99
C GLY A 6 11.06 4.18 3.91
N VAL A 7 11.61 5.37 3.72
CA VAL A 7 12.69 5.91 4.57
C VAL A 7 12.19 6.18 5.99
N TRP A 8 10.97 6.70 6.14
CA TRP A 8 10.37 6.90 7.47
C TRP A 8 10.24 5.57 8.22
N LEU A 9 9.74 4.51 7.56
CA LEU A 9 9.64 3.17 8.14
C LEU A 9 11.02 2.59 8.49
N ALA A 10 12.02 2.76 7.62
CA ALA A 10 13.40 2.32 7.88
C ALA A 10 13.99 3.04 9.11
N ARG A 11 13.69 4.32 9.33
CA ARG A 11 14.07 5.06 10.52
C ARG A 11 13.41 4.54 11.80
N GLN A 12 12.23 3.90 11.69
CA GLN A 12 11.58 3.23 12.83
C GLN A 12 12.17 1.82 13.09
N GLY A 13 13.19 1.41 12.34
CA GLY A 13 13.88 0.11 12.54
C GLY A 13 13.31 -1.03 11.70
N HIS A 14 12.41 -0.75 10.76
CA HIS A 14 11.87 -1.79 9.88
C HIS A 14 12.82 -2.09 8.71
N ALA A 15 12.91 -3.37 8.32
CA ALA A 15 13.54 -3.78 7.08
C ALA A 15 12.59 -3.52 5.90
N VAL A 16 12.89 -2.54 5.07
CA VAL A 16 11.97 -2.06 4.03
C VAL A 16 12.45 -2.43 2.64
N LEU A 17 11.53 -2.93 1.81
CA LEU A 17 11.67 -3.05 0.37
C LEU A 17 10.72 -2.05 -0.30
N SER A 18 11.28 -1.04 -0.98
CA SER A 18 10.52 -0.11 -1.83
C SER A 18 10.44 -0.67 -3.25
N VAL A 19 9.23 -0.85 -3.75
CA VAL A 19 8.96 -1.34 -5.10
C VAL A 19 8.30 -0.23 -5.92
N ASP A 20 8.82 0.06 -7.09
CA ASP A 20 8.27 1.04 -8.02
C ASP A 20 8.69 0.70 -9.46
N SER A 21 7.91 1.11 -10.44
CA SER A 21 8.28 0.99 -11.85
C SER A 21 9.22 2.12 -12.33
N SER A 22 9.43 3.13 -11.50
CA SER A 22 10.30 4.29 -11.81
C SER A 22 11.70 4.12 -11.24
N ALA A 23 12.65 3.76 -12.07
CA ALA A 23 14.08 3.73 -11.70
C ALA A 23 14.55 5.08 -11.12
N VAL A 24 14.04 6.21 -11.65
CA VAL A 24 14.37 7.56 -11.16
C VAL A 24 13.81 7.76 -9.74
N GLY A 25 12.58 7.33 -9.47
CA GLY A 25 11.98 7.41 -8.15
C GLY A 25 12.76 6.58 -7.13
N LEU A 26 13.13 5.34 -7.48
CA LEU A 26 13.91 4.46 -6.62
C LEU A 26 15.33 4.98 -6.34
N ARG A 27 15.98 5.62 -7.32
CA ARG A 27 17.27 6.29 -7.08
C ARG A 27 17.13 7.40 -6.05
N LYS A 28 16.13 8.28 -6.20
CA LYS A 28 15.86 9.34 -5.21
C LYS A 28 15.53 8.76 -3.82
N ALA A 29 14.81 7.63 -3.76
CA ALA A 29 14.52 6.93 -2.51
C ALA A 29 15.82 6.44 -1.83
N SER A 30 16.77 5.89 -2.61
CA SER A 30 18.07 5.45 -2.09
C SER A 30 18.92 6.62 -1.63
N GLU A 31 18.93 7.73 -2.37
CA GLU A 31 19.63 8.96 -1.98
C GLU A 31 19.07 9.55 -0.69
N LEU A 32 17.74 9.58 -0.57
CA LEU A 32 17.07 10.04 0.66
C LEU A 32 17.39 9.13 1.86
N ALA A 33 17.39 7.81 1.67
CA ALA A 33 17.76 6.86 2.71
C ALA A 33 19.20 7.07 3.19
N ALA A 34 20.15 7.23 2.25
CA ALA A 34 21.56 7.51 2.57
C ALA A 34 21.70 8.84 3.34
N ALA A 35 21.03 9.90 2.90
CA ALA A 35 21.02 11.20 3.59
C ALA A 35 20.45 11.15 5.02
N GLN A 36 19.54 10.19 5.28
CA GLN A 36 18.95 9.95 6.60
C GLN A 36 19.68 8.88 7.42
N GLY A 37 20.77 8.32 6.90
CA GLY A 37 21.58 7.31 7.59
C GLY A 37 20.89 5.97 7.79
N VAL A 38 19.93 5.60 6.92
CA VAL A 38 19.22 4.33 6.98
C VAL A 38 19.40 3.53 5.68
N GLN A 39 19.16 2.21 5.78
CA GLN A 39 19.19 1.32 4.63
C GLN A 39 17.78 1.13 4.09
N LEU A 40 17.64 1.25 2.76
CA LEU A 40 16.42 0.97 2.03
C LEU A 40 16.76 0.04 0.86
N ARG A 41 16.14 -1.12 0.81
CA ARG A 41 16.21 -1.96 -0.38
C ARG A 41 15.23 -1.45 -1.42
N THR A 42 15.64 -1.44 -2.68
CA THR A 42 14.80 -1.01 -3.80
C THR A 42 14.66 -2.13 -4.82
N LEU A 43 13.50 -2.21 -5.47
CA LEU A 43 13.22 -3.12 -6.56
C LEU A 43 12.44 -2.38 -7.64
N GLU A 44 13.02 -2.29 -8.82
CA GLU A 44 12.30 -1.82 -10.00
C GLU A 44 11.42 -2.95 -10.52
N ALA A 45 10.10 -2.77 -10.45
CA ALA A 45 9.15 -3.76 -10.92
C ALA A 45 7.80 -3.12 -11.26
N ASP A 46 7.11 -3.71 -12.25
CA ASP A 46 5.73 -3.39 -12.57
C ASP A 46 4.80 -4.27 -11.74
N LEU A 47 3.94 -3.65 -10.94
CA LEU A 47 2.95 -4.36 -10.11
C LEU A 47 1.97 -5.22 -10.93
N ALA A 48 1.78 -4.92 -12.21
CA ALA A 48 0.96 -5.74 -13.10
C ALA A 48 1.55 -7.14 -13.34
N THR A 49 2.87 -7.28 -13.23
CA THR A 49 3.58 -8.53 -13.52
C THR A 49 4.39 -9.07 -12.35
N TRP A 50 4.72 -8.21 -11.38
CA TRP A 50 5.49 -8.62 -10.23
C TRP A 50 4.65 -9.42 -9.23
N THR A 51 5.13 -10.60 -8.91
CA THR A 51 4.49 -11.49 -7.94
C THR A 51 5.47 -11.79 -6.80
N PRO A 52 5.31 -11.17 -5.62
CA PRO A 52 6.12 -11.51 -4.46
C PRO A 52 5.83 -12.93 -3.98
N ALA A 53 6.81 -13.54 -3.32
CA ALA A 53 6.62 -14.85 -2.71
C ALA A 53 5.51 -14.79 -1.62
N PRO A 54 4.66 -15.82 -1.51
CA PRO A 54 3.66 -15.88 -0.44
C PRO A 54 4.31 -15.81 0.95
N ALA A 55 3.63 -15.19 1.90
CA ALA A 55 4.06 -15.09 3.29
C ALA A 55 5.51 -14.55 3.47
N SER A 56 5.89 -13.56 2.64
CA SER A 56 7.25 -12.99 2.65
C SER A 56 7.35 -11.67 3.41
N PHE A 57 6.22 -11.00 3.69
CA PHE A 57 6.18 -9.70 4.36
C PHE A 57 5.34 -9.72 5.63
N ASP A 58 5.78 -8.95 6.64
CA ASP A 58 5.01 -8.68 7.85
C ASP A 58 4.01 -7.54 7.63
N ALA A 59 4.32 -6.63 6.68
CA ALA A 59 3.43 -5.56 6.28
C ALA A 59 3.59 -5.21 4.79
N VAL A 60 2.48 -4.81 4.19
CA VAL A 60 2.40 -4.18 2.85
C VAL A 60 1.78 -2.80 3.01
N VAL A 61 2.43 -1.78 2.46
CA VAL A 61 2.01 -0.38 2.55
C VAL A 61 1.81 0.18 1.15
N LEU A 62 0.59 0.63 0.85
CA LEU A 62 0.16 1.20 -0.42
C LEU A 62 -0.32 2.63 -0.19
N ILE A 63 0.55 3.61 -0.41
CA ILE A 63 0.22 5.02 -0.25
C ILE A 63 0.19 5.70 -1.62
N TYR A 64 -0.99 6.13 -2.02
CA TYR A 64 -1.27 6.75 -3.33
C TYR A 64 -0.82 5.90 -4.53
N VAL A 65 -0.94 4.57 -4.38
CA VAL A 65 -0.75 3.62 -5.49
C VAL A 65 -2.08 3.48 -6.21
N HIS A 66 -2.21 4.17 -7.33
CA HIS A 66 -3.40 4.17 -8.16
C HIS A 66 -3.19 3.26 -9.38
N LEU A 67 -3.99 2.21 -9.47
CA LEU A 67 -3.93 1.20 -10.52
C LEU A 67 -5.13 1.33 -11.46
N PRO A 68 -4.96 1.04 -12.75
CA PRO A 68 -6.08 0.86 -13.66
C PRO A 68 -7.09 -0.15 -13.10
N ALA A 69 -8.38 0.10 -13.29
CA ALA A 69 -9.46 -0.73 -12.73
C ALA A 69 -9.31 -2.21 -13.09
N ALA A 70 -8.83 -2.51 -14.29
CA ALA A 70 -8.61 -3.90 -14.75
C ALA A 70 -7.51 -4.65 -13.97
N LEU A 71 -6.57 -3.94 -13.35
CA LEU A 71 -5.42 -4.51 -12.62
C LEU A 71 -5.62 -4.49 -11.11
N ARG A 72 -6.40 -3.55 -10.58
CA ARG A 72 -6.50 -3.24 -9.16
C ARG A 72 -6.76 -4.47 -8.30
N SER A 73 -7.84 -5.19 -8.59
CA SER A 73 -8.23 -6.33 -7.75
C SER A 73 -7.19 -7.45 -7.76
N ALA A 74 -6.62 -7.78 -8.92
CA ALA A 74 -5.59 -8.81 -9.03
C ALA A 74 -4.33 -8.43 -8.25
N VAL A 75 -3.86 -7.18 -8.38
CA VAL A 75 -2.67 -6.68 -7.67
C VAL A 75 -2.92 -6.65 -6.17
N HIS A 76 -4.05 -6.10 -5.70
CA HIS A 76 -4.39 -6.07 -4.28
C HIS A 76 -4.38 -7.47 -3.66
N ARG A 77 -5.00 -8.46 -4.31
CA ARG A 77 -5.03 -9.85 -3.84
C ARG A 77 -3.66 -10.52 -3.86
N THR A 78 -2.84 -10.23 -4.87
CA THR A 78 -1.47 -10.74 -4.96
C THR A 78 -0.62 -10.22 -3.80
N LEU A 79 -0.71 -8.92 -3.52
CA LEU A 79 0.01 -8.31 -2.40
C LEU A 79 -0.51 -8.78 -1.03
N ALA A 80 -1.82 -8.96 -0.89
CA ALA A 80 -2.39 -9.51 0.34
C ALA A 80 -1.90 -10.94 0.64
N ARG A 81 -1.75 -11.78 -0.39
CA ARG A 81 -1.20 -13.16 -0.25
C ARG A 81 0.30 -13.19 0.09
N ALA A 82 1.01 -12.10 -0.15
CA ALA A 82 2.41 -11.97 0.23
C ALA A 82 2.60 -11.70 1.73
N LEU A 83 1.52 -11.39 2.46
CA LEU A 83 1.56 -11.21 3.91
C LEU A 83 1.71 -12.56 4.64
N ARG A 84 2.52 -12.55 5.67
CA ARG A 84 2.55 -13.65 6.66
C ARG A 84 1.23 -13.70 7.43
N PRO A 85 0.88 -14.84 8.02
CA PRO A 85 -0.23 -14.90 8.98
C PRO A 85 -0.09 -13.83 10.05
N GLY A 86 -1.16 -13.05 10.30
CA GLY A 86 -1.15 -11.91 11.20
C GLY A 86 -0.49 -10.64 10.64
N GLY A 87 0.01 -10.66 9.40
CA GLY A 87 0.60 -9.50 8.74
C GLY A 87 -0.43 -8.44 8.35
N TRP A 88 0.02 -7.23 8.06
CA TRP A 88 -0.83 -6.06 7.87
C TRP A 88 -0.77 -5.50 6.45
N LEU A 89 -1.92 -5.12 5.90
CA LEU A 89 -1.99 -4.27 4.71
C LEU A 89 -2.58 -2.92 5.09
N LEU A 90 -1.83 -1.87 4.81
CA LEU A 90 -2.23 -0.49 4.99
C LEU A 90 -2.33 0.19 3.62
N LEU A 91 -3.48 0.81 3.35
CA LEU A 91 -3.74 1.50 2.09
C LEU A 91 -4.32 2.89 2.36
N GLU A 92 -3.74 3.90 1.72
CA GLU A 92 -4.35 5.21 1.54
C GLU A 92 -4.32 5.60 0.06
N ALA A 93 -5.46 6.00 -0.48
CA ALA A 93 -5.59 6.40 -1.87
C ALA A 93 -6.62 7.52 -2.02
N PHE A 94 -6.58 8.23 -3.14
CA PHE A 94 -7.60 9.23 -3.43
C PHE A 94 -8.95 8.58 -3.77
N HIS A 95 -10.00 9.17 -3.20
CA HIS A 95 -11.40 8.81 -3.44
C HIS A 95 -11.97 9.58 -4.66
N PRO A 96 -13.02 9.12 -5.34
CA PRO A 96 -13.64 9.85 -6.46
C PRO A 96 -14.03 11.31 -6.15
N GLN A 97 -14.36 11.65 -4.91
CA GLN A 97 -14.60 13.04 -4.51
C GLN A 97 -13.36 13.95 -4.62
N GLN A 98 -12.16 13.38 -4.74
CA GLN A 98 -10.93 14.14 -4.99
C GLN A 98 -10.99 14.96 -6.28
N LEU A 99 -11.81 14.57 -7.25
CA LEU A 99 -12.00 15.32 -8.48
C LEU A 99 -12.56 16.74 -8.26
N GLN A 100 -13.14 17.01 -7.09
CA GLN A 100 -13.61 18.33 -6.69
C GLN A 100 -12.51 19.24 -6.13
N TYR A 101 -11.31 18.68 -5.87
CA TYR A 101 -10.17 19.38 -5.28
C TYR A 101 -9.04 19.58 -6.29
N GLN A 102 -8.18 20.57 -6.00
CA GLN A 102 -7.01 20.92 -6.83
C GLN A 102 -5.69 20.37 -6.24
N SER A 103 -5.76 19.57 -5.18
CA SER A 103 -4.64 19.11 -4.38
C SER A 103 -3.97 17.81 -4.90
N GLY A 104 -4.11 17.52 -6.19
CA GLY A 104 -3.44 16.37 -6.82
C GLY A 104 -4.33 15.16 -7.06
N GLY A 105 -3.71 14.02 -7.31
CA GLY A 105 -4.37 12.76 -7.63
C GLY A 105 -4.72 12.57 -9.11
N PRO A 106 -5.05 11.32 -9.50
CA PRO A 106 -5.50 11.00 -10.85
C PRO A 106 -6.74 11.81 -11.23
N LYS A 107 -6.83 12.20 -12.50
CA LYS A 107 -8.01 12.87 -13.06
C LYS A 107 -9.02 11.88 -13.65
N ASP A 108 -8.64 10.64 -13.81
CA ASP A 108 -9.50 9.54 -14.22
C ASP A 108 -10.16 8.90 -13.00
N ALA A 109 -11.49 9.00 -12.93
CA ALA A 109 -12.30 8.44 -11.84
C ALA A 109 -12.11 6.91 -11.71
N ALA A 110 -11.79 6.21 -12.79
CA ALA A 110 -11.54 4.76 -12.78
C ALA A 110 -10.27 4.36 -11.99
N MET A 111 -9.38 5.31 -11.74
CA MET A 111 -8.17 5.12 -10.95
C MET A 111 -8.34 5.54 -9.48
N LEU A 112 -9.51 6.01 -9.07
CA LEU A 112 -9.81 6.42 -7.71
C LEU A 112 -10.57 5.32 -6.99
N TYR A 113 -10.42 5.23 -5.67
CA TYR A 113 -10.90 4.08 -4.91
C TYR A 113 -12.00 4.46 -3.91
N THR A 114 -13.00 3.60 -3.79
CA THR A 114 -14.01 3.65 -2.73
C THR A 114 -13.81 2.49 -1.74
N LEU A 115 -14.36 2.61 -0.54
CA LEU A 115 -14.37 1.50 0.42
C LEU A 115 -15.07 0.25 -0.13
N GLU A 116 -16.16 0.43 -0.89
CA GLU A 116 -16.87 -0.68 -1.52
C GLU A 116 -15.95 -1.49 -2.44
N GLN A 117 -15.16 -0.79 -3.26
CA GLN A 117 -14.19 -1.43 -4.17
C GLN A 117 -13.07 -2.13 -3.40
N LEU A 118 -12.52 -1.52 -2.33
CA LEU A 118 -11.47 -2.13 -1.51
C LEU A 118 -11.99 -3.37 -0.79
N ARG A 119 -13.21 -3.34 -0.27
CA ARG A 119 -13.88 -4.50 0.33
C ARG A 119 -14.13 -5.62 -0.67
N ALA A 120 -14.48 -5.29 -1.91
CA ALA A 120 -14.61 -6.28 -2.99
C ALA A 120 -13.25 -6.90 -3.38
N ASP A 121 -12.17 -6.11 -3.37
CA ASP A 121 -10.83 -6.58 -3.71
C ASP A 121 -10.22 -7.45 -2.59
N LEU A 122 -10.34 -7.05 -1.33
CA LEU A 122 -9.60 -7.57 -0.18
C LEU A 122 -10.46 -8.40 0.78
N GLY A 123 -11.79 -8.27 0.71
CA GLY A 123 -12.72 -9.05 1.52
C GLY A 123 -12.55 -10.55 1.29
N GLY A 124 -12.59 -11.33 2.38
CA GLY A 124 -12.34 -12.77 2.35
C GLY A 124 -10.87 -13.19 2.19
N VAL A 125 -9.96 -12.21 2.05
CA VAL A 125 -8.49 -12.42 2.07
C VAL A 125 -7.88 -11.83 3.33
N LEU A 126 -8.35 -10.66 3.75
CA LEU A 126 -7.90 -9.95 4.95
C LEU A 126 -9.12 -9.59 5.81
N ASP A 127 -8.91 -9.56 7.13
CA ASP A 127 -9.87 -9.06 8.09
C ASP A 127 -9.78 -7.53 8.17
N GLU A 128 -10.88 -6.82 7.87
CA GLU A 128 -10.94 -5.36 7.94
C GLU A 128 -10.85 -4.89 9.39
N VAL A 129 -9.89 -4.02 9.69
CA VAL A 129 -9.66 -3.46 11.03
C VAL A 129 -10.03 -1.98 11.08
N LEU A 130 -9.75 -1.23 10.02
CA LEU A 130 -10.13 0.17 9.88
C LEU A 130 -10.49 0.43 8.42
N ALA A 131 -11.59 1.14 8.21
CA ALA A 131 -12.02 1.58 6.91
C ALA A 131 -12.73 2.92 7.03
N GLN A 132 -12.26 3.94 6.29
CA GLN A 132 -12.87 5.26 6.32
C GLN A 132 -12.66 6.02 5.00
N GLU A 133 -13.62 6.85 4.67
CA GLU A 133 -13.52 7.88 3.63
C GLU A 133 -13.56 9.23 4.32
N CYS A 134 -12.57 10.08 4.09
CA CYS A 134 -12.46 11.35 4.82
C CYS A 134 -11.71 12.42 4.03
N THR A 135 -12.00 13.67 4.36
CA THR A 135 -11.21 14.81 3.88
C THR A 135 -10.06 15.07 4.84
N VAL A 136 -8.87 15.19 4.29
CA VAL A 136 -7.63 15.43 5.03
C VAL A 136 -6.89 16.65 4.49
N PRO A 137 -6.17 17.41 5.31
CA PRO A 137 -5.24 18.40 4.80
C PRO A 137 -4.02 17.69 4.21
N LEU A 138 -3.71 18.00 2.96
CA LEU A 138 -2.48 17.54 2.31
C LEU A 138 -1.42 18.62 2.42
N ASP A 139 -0.19 18.23 2.75
CA ASP A 139 0.99 19.09 2.76
C ASP A 139 2.22 18.26 2.32
N GLU A 140 2.13 17.74 1.10
CA GLU A 140 3.14 16.81 0.56
C GLU A 140 3.93 17.41 -0.61
N GLY A 141 4.01 18.74 -0.64
CA GLY A 141 4.72 19.49 -1.67
C GLY A 141 3.81 20.20 -2.68
N PRO A 142 4.38 20.92 -3.67
CA PRO A 142 3.67 21.89 -4.50
C PRO A 142 2.46 21.35 -5.27
N GLY A 143 2.43 20.06 -5.58
CA GLY A 143 1.31 19.42 -6.29
C GLY A 143 0.29 18.76 -5.37
N HIS A 144 0.53 18.74 -4.06
CA HIS A 144 -0.28 18.01 -3.08
C HIS A 144 -0.43 18.86 -1.81
N HIS A 145 -1.03 20.03 -1.96
CA HIS A 145 -1.29 20.98 -0.89
C HIS A 145 -2.76 21.40 -0.87
N GLY A 146 -3.36 21.46 0.33
CA GLY A 146 -4.75 21.79 0.54
C GLY A 146 -5.64 20.60 0.88
N PRO A 147 -6.98 20.75 0.91
CA PRO A 147 -7.88 19.66 1.25
C PRO A 147 -7.84 18.56 0.18
N GLY A 148 -7.81 17.31 0.60
CA GLY A 148 -7.91 16.14 -0.26
C GLY A 148 -8.89 15.12 0.31
N HIS A 149 -9.63 14.42 -0.55
CA HIS A 149 -10.54 13.36 -0.12
C HIS A 149 -9.94 11.99 -0.39
N VAL A 150 -9.75 11.22 0.67
CA VAL A 150 -9.05 9.94 0.64
C VAL A 150 -9.90 8.80 1.18
N VAL A 151 -9.56 7.61 0.74
CA VAL A 151 -9.97 6.36 1.36
C VAL A 151 -8.78 5.77 2.11
N ARG A 152 -9.01 5.32 3.34
CA ARG A 152 -8.05 4.63 4.21
C ARG A 152 -8.57 3.25 4.53
N TRP A 153 -7.72 2.26 4.39
CA TRP A 153 -8.07 0.88 4.70
C TRP A 153 -6.90 0.18 5.38
N LEU A 154 -7.20 -0.49 6.48
CA LEU A 154 -6.25 -1.32 7.21
C LEU A 154 -6.87 -2.69 7.41
N GLY A 155 -6.17 -3.72 7.02
CA GLY A 155 -6.58 -5.09 7.24
C GLY A 155 -5.44 -5.98 7.68
N GLN A 156 -5.80 -7.08 8.31
CA GLN A 156 -4.86 -8.06 8.84
C GLN A 156 -5.07 -9.41 8.16
N ALA A 157 -3.99 -10.06 7.78
CA ALA A 157 -4.05 -11.44 7.33
C ALA A 157 -4.48 -12.35 8.49
N PRO A 158 -5.40 -13.31 8.27
CA PRO A 158 -5.81 -14.23 9.31
C PRO A 158 -4.62 -14.89 9.99
N ALA A 159 -4.66 -15.00 11.31
CA ALA A 159 -3.67 -15.79 12.04
C ALA A 159 -3.78 -17.25 11.60
N GLN A 160 -2.65 -17.93 11.43
CA GLN A 160 -2.66 -19.36 11.12
C GLN A 160 -3.44 -20.08 12.24
N ALA A 161 -4.52 -20.81 11.89
CA ALA A 161 -5.21 -21.64 12.85
C ALA A 161 -4.20 -22.57 13.50
N ALA A 162 -4.12 -22.57 14.84
CA ALA A 162 -3.26 -23.49 15.57
C ALA A 162 -3.58 -24.91 15.07
N ALA A 163 -2.57 -25.59 14.50
CA ALA A 163 -2.72 -26.97 14.08
C ALA A 163 -3.15 -27.76 15.32
N HIS A 164 -4.41 -28.21 15.34
CA HIS A 164 -4.85 -29.15 16.36
C HIS A 164 -4.00 -30.41 16.16
N PRO A 165 -3.23 -30.85 17.17
CA PRO A 165 -2.60 -32.13 17.08
C PRO A 165 -3.73 -33.16 16.95
N HIS A 166 -3.78 -33.85 15.81
CA HIS A 166 -4.62 -35.02 15.67
C HIS A 166 -4.25 -35.98 16.81
N LEU A 167 -5.09 -36.05 17.80
CA LEU A 167 -5.11 -37.17 18.75
C LEU A 167 -5.43 -38.42 17.92
N LEU A 168 -4.39 -39.16 17.58
CA LEU A 168 -4.54 -40.55 17.14
C LEU A 168 -5.10 -41.34 18.32
N GLN A 169 -6.35 -41.74 18.20
CA GLN A 169 -6.92 -42.85 18.99
C GLN A 169 -6.59 -44.17 18.31
#